data_b51fe1cbbf21380600361c32cfa6a4ee
#
_entry.id   b51fe1cbbf21380600361c32cfa6a4ee
#
_cell.length_a   1.000
_cell.length_b   1.000
_cell.length_c   1.000
_cell.angle_alpha   90.00
_cell.angle_beta   90.00
_cell.angle_gamma   90.00
#
_symmetry.space_group_name_H-M   'P 1'
#
loop_
_entity.id
_entity.type
_entity.pdbx_description
1 polymer ?
#
loop_
_entity_poly.entity_id
_entity_poly.type
_entity_poly.pdbx_seq_one_letter_code
_entity_poly.pdbx_strand_id
1 'polypeptide(L)'
;MSSLLFTFRSLAVTGLRCTPVRGKKRWLRPYLMALERQRKLEEPPKPVPRSQQPNFDYHAEILAFSQRLNETFSLDLLKTAFVNGSYVVQEQNRRQELGLDKETAALSLKDNNELFECGSDFIGLYLRNTLEQAFPNLPAAGVKAFVDYLTGQEIISHIARNMAVEDLTLSSECPLSPATLQRTFFALIGALLQSSGPERTGLFIRDFVMPQLTGKDLFDVWSVTDPMSLLVEELSKRNIDLPEPRLTRQSGASTVLPVYFVGLYCNKELIAEGPGDSVLAAEEEAARVALRKMFGFAENRRPWDYSAPKKHLIEEKAMSSG
;
A
#
# COMPACT_ATOMS: atom_id res chain seq x y z
N MET A 1 -6.20 53.21 18.61
CA MET A 1 -6.83 52.51 17.46
C MET A 1 -7.21 51.05 17.79
N SER A 2 -6.62 50.38 18.75
CA SER A 2 -6.90 48.95 19.07
C SER A 2 -8.19 48.71 19.90
N SER A 3 -8.69 49.66 20.63
CA SER A 3 -9.90 49.51 21.44
C SER A 3 -11.22 49.54 20.64
N LEU A 4 -11.23 50.24 19.50
CA LEU A 4 -12.41 50.31 18.63
C LEU A 4 -12.64 49.02 17.82
N LEU A 5 -11.58 48.25 17.51
CA LEU A 5 -11.71 46.96 16.85
C LEU A 5 -12.23 45.86 17.76
N PHE A 6 -11.98 45.97 19.08
CA PHE A 6 -12.49 45.02 20.08
C PHE A 6 -13.98 45.16 20.33
N THR A 7 -14.48 46.42 20.34
CA THR A 7 -15.91 46.69 20.50
C THR A 7 -16.73 46.25 19.28
N PHE A 8 -16.18 46.39 18.06
CA PHE A 8 -16.85 45.93 16.86
C PHE A 8 -16.94 44.38 16.78
N ARG A 9 -15.91 43.66 17.24
CA ARG A 9 -15.93 42.18 17.32
C ARG A 9 -16.92 41.67 18.35
N SER A 10 -17.03 42.37 19.51
CA SER A 10 -17.99 42.02 20.57
C SER A 10 -19.42 42.21 20.10
N LEU A 11 -19.71 43.32 19.40
CA LEU A 11 -21.04 43.60 18.86
C LEU A 11 -21.45 42.63 17.74
N ALA A 12 -20.50 42.17 16.89
CA ALA A 12 -20.78 41.18 15.87
C ALA A 12 -21.10 39.80 16.47
N VAL A 13 -20.40 39.40 17.53
CA VAL A 13 -20.65 38.14 18.22
C VAL A 13 -21.94 38.16 19.04
N THR A 14 -22.27 39.28 19.66
CA THR A 14 -23.54 39.45 20.38
C THR A 14 -24.74 39.62 19.45
N GLY A 15 -24.56 40.26 18.29
CA GLY A 15 -25.58 40.36 17.25
C GLY A 15 -25.96 39.01 16.63
N LEU A 16 -25.03 38.10 16.52
CA LEU A 16 -25.27 36.70 16.06
C LEU A 16 -26.03 35.87 17.12
N ARG A 17 -25.89 36.21 18.42
CA ARG A 17 -26.63 35.54 19.51
C ARG A 17 -28.05 36.05 19.68
N CYS A 18 -28.36 37.27 19.27
CA CYS A 18 -29.64 37.95 19.55
C CYS A 18 -30.66 37.87 18.41
N THR A 19 -30.41 37.13 17.33
CA THR A 19 -31.47 36.85 16.35
C THR A 19 -32.13 35.52 16.67
N PRO A 20 -33.26 35.48 17.41
CA PRO A 20 -34.06 34.29 17.53
C PRO A 20 -34.77 34.10 16.19
N VAL A 21 -34.10 33.48 15.25
CA VAL A 21 -34.65 33.25 13.92
C VAL A 21 -35.58 32.04 13.93
N ARG A 22 -36.55 32.06 14.85
CA ARG A 22 -37.63 31.07 14.88
C ARG A 22 -38.42 31.05 13.56
N GLY A 23 -38.58 32.21 12.94
CA GLY A 23 -39.23 32.33 11.63
C GLY A 23 -38.41 31.85 10.48
N LYS A 24 -37.10 32.16 10.47
CA LYS A 24 -36.16 31.71 9.39
C LYS A 24 -35.90 30.21 9.40
N LYS A 25 -35.88 29.58 10.60
CA LYS A 25 -35.75 28.12 10.72
C LYS A 25 -36.93 27.36 10.08
N ARG A 26 -38.14 27.94 10.13
CA ARG A 26 -39.34 27.32 9.56
C ARG A 26 -39.34 27.29 8.05
N TRP A 27 -38.71 28.27 7.40
CA TRP A 27 -38.55 28.38 5.98
C TRP A 27 -37.33 27.62 5.45
N LEU A 28 -36.23 27.69 6.17
CA LEU A 28 -34.97 27.15 5.76
C LEU A 28 -34.99 25.62 5.71
N ARG A 29 -35.64 24.98 6.68
CA ARG A 29 -35.71 23.52 6.78
C ARG A 29 -36.39 22.84 5.58
N PRO A 30 -37.61 23.25 5.15
CA PRO A 30 -38.21 22.67 3.93
C PRO A 30 -37.40 22.93 2.67
N TYR A 31 -36.80 24.12 2.57
CA TYR A 31 -35.97 24.48 1.45
C TYR A 31 -34.69 23.61 1.37
N LEU A 32 -33.99 23.43 2.48
CA LEU A 32 -32.83 22.55 2.54
C LEU A 32 -33.20 21.09 2.25
N MET A 33 -34.34 20.61 2.78
CA MET A 33 -34.84 19.27 2.44
C MET A 33 -35.19 19.11 0.96
N ALA A 34 -35.75 20.15 0.34
CA ALA A 34 -36.02 20.15 -1.09
C ALA A 34 -34.72 20.11 -1.90
N LEU A 35 -33.71 20.90 -1.53
CA LEU A 35 -32.37 20.87 -2.15
C LEU A 35 -31.67 19.53 -1.96
N GLU A 36 -31.78 18.92 -0.79
CA GLU A 36 -31.24 17.58 -0.55
C GLU A 36 -31.93 16.52 -1.41
N ARG A 37 -33.26 16.60 -1.56
CA ARG A 37 -34.01 15.71 -2.44
C ARG A 37 -33.62 15.91 -3.90
N GLN A 38 -33.47 17.15 -4.33
CA GLN A 38 -33.05 17.49 -5.68
C GLN A 38 -31.62 16.95 -5.95
N ARG A 39 -30.68 17.15 -5.03
CA ARG A 39 -29.31 16.60 -5.13
C ARG A 39 -29.26 15.08 -5.14
N LYS A 40 -30.21 14.41 -4.46
CA LYS A 40 -30.32 12.93 -4.50
C LYS A 40 -30.91 12.41 -5.79
N LEU A 41 -31.71 13.23 -6.51
CA LEU A 41 -32.29 12.91 -7.81
C LEU A 41 -31.36 13.27 -8.96
N GLU A 42 -30.47 14.25 -8.76
CA GLU A 42 -29.43 14.58 -9.71
C GLU A 42 -28.37 13.47 -9.69
N GLU A 43 -27.97 12.98 -10.84
CA GLU A 43 -26.85 12.04 -10.94
C GLU A 43 -25.59 12.71 -10.34
N PRO A 44 -24.78 11.99 -9.57
CA PRO A 44 -23.55 12.55 -9.05
C PRO A 44 -22.71 13.08 -10.23
N PRO A 45 -22.13 14.28 -10.11
CA PRO A 45 -21.32 14.84 -11.19
C PRO A 45 -20.23 13.84 -11.54
N LYS A 46 -19.97 13.65 -12.83
CA LYS A 46 -18.89 12.78 -13.29
C LYS A 46 -17.58 13.21 -12.59
N PRO A 47 -16.78 12.27 -12.09
CA PRO A 47 -15.52 12.60 -11.47
C PRO A 47 -14.65 13.35 -12.48
N VAL A 48 -14.17 14.51 -12.09
CA VAL A 48 -13.31 15.37 -12.91
C VAL A 48 -11.91 15.32 -12.32
N PRO A 49 -10.87 15.06 -13.12
CA PRO A 49 -9.51 15.01 -12.63
C PRO A 49 -9.12 16.34 -11.98
N ARG A 50 -8.26 16.29 -10.97
CA ARG A 50 -7.80 17.47 -10.23
C ARG A 50 -7.22 18.54 -11.17
N SER A 51 -6.53 18.11 -12.23
CA SER A 51 -5.94 18.99 -13.26
C SER A 51 -6.93 19.88 -14.00
N GLN A 52 -8.22 19.51 -14.02
CA GLN A 52 -9.28 20.30 -14.67
C GLN A 52 -10.06 21.18 -13.67
N GLN A 53 -9.77 21.08 -12.38
CA GLN A 53 -10.43 21.90 -11.36
C GLN A 53 -9.88 23.33 -11.36
N PRO A 54 -10.68 24.33 -10.94
CA PRO A 54 -10.22 25.71 -10.84
C PRO A 54 -9.10 25.83 -9.79
N ASN A 55 -8.20 26.78 -10.00
CA ASN A 55 -7.03 27.07 -9.15
C ASN A 55 -6.01 25.93 -9.07
N PHE A 56 -5.90 25.11 -10.10
CA PHE A 56 -4.87 24.09 -10.21
C PHE A 56 -3.58 24.69 -10.80
N ASP A 57 -2.52 24.69 -9.99
CA ASP A 57 -1.16 24.99 -10.43
C ASP A 57 -0.30 23.74 -10.25
N TYR A 58 -0.03 23.06 -11.36
CA TYR A 58 0.69 21.80 -11.38
C TYR A 58 2.08 21.90 -10.73
N HIS A 59 2.78 23.02 -10.95
CA HIS A 59 4.11 23.20 -10.37
C HIS A 59 4.05 23.34 -8.84
N ALA A 60 3.13 24.14 -8.34
CA ALA A 60 2.93 24.34 -6.91
C ALA A 60 2.47 23.04 -6.21
N GLU A 61 1.58 22.28 -6.83
CA GLU A 61 1.08 21.00 -6.29
C GLU A 61 2.21 19.95 -6.20
N ILE A 62 3.07 19.84 -7.23
CA ILE A 62 4.24 18.94 -7.22
C ILE A 62 5.26 19.36 -6.15
N LEU A 63 5.54 20.64 -6.00
CA LEU A 63 6.39 21.14 -4.94
C LEU A 63 5.83 20.82 -3.56
N ALA A 64 4.53 21.06 -3.36
CA ALA A 64 3.84 20.73 -2.12
C ALA A 64 3.89 19.23 -1.81
N PHE A 65 3.78 18.37 -2.82
CA PHE A 65 3.91 16.93 -2.69
C PHE A 65 5.30 16.53 -2.20
N SER A 66 6.36 17.02 -2.85
CA SER A 66 7.75 16.79 -2.45
C SER A 66 8.02 17.24 -1.01
N GLN A 67 7.56 18.44 -0.64
CA GLN A 67 7.73 18.98 0.71
C GLN A 67 6.96 18.18 1.77
N ARG A 68 5.74 17.74 1.45
CA ARG A 68 4.92 16.93 2.36
C ARG A 68 5.58 15.59 2.68
N LEU A 69 6.24 14.97 1.70
CA LEU A 69 6.96 13.72 1.89
C LEU A 69 8.33 13.93 2.57
N ASN A 70 8.79 15.16 2.67
CA ASN A 70 10.12 15.52 3.18
C ASN A 70 11.25 14.78 2.43
N GLU A 71 11.06 14.60 1.11
CA GLU A 71 12.01 13.96 0.23
C GLU A 71 12.57 14.93 -0.80
N THR A 72 13.84 14.74 -1.17
CA THR A 72 14.53 15.60 -2.15
C THR A 72 14.37 15.01 -3.55
N PHE A 73 13.34 15.43 -4.26
CA PHE A 73 13.12 15.05 -5.65
C PHE A 73 13.72 16.08 -6.62
N SER A 74 14.26 15.62 -7.73
CA SER A 74 14.41 16.46 -8.91
C SER A 74 13.03 16.76 -9.48
N LEU A 75 12.67 18.05 -9.58
CA LEU A 75 11.33 18.47 -10.00
C LEU A 75 10.98 17.97 -11.41
N ASP A 76 11.96 17.92 -12.31
CA ASP A 76 11.73 17.46 -13.67
C ASP A 76 11.46 15.95 -13.73
N LEU A 77 12.19 15.15 -12.95
CA LEU A 77 11.94 13.71 -12.82
C LEU A 77 10.59 13.45 -12.14
N LEU A 78 10.25 14.23 -11.12
CA LEU A 78 8.98 14.11 -10.44
C LEU A 78 7.78 14.42 -11.34
N LYS A 79 7.90 15.47 -12.17
CA LYS A 79 6.89 15.78 -13.20
C LYS A 79 6.74 14.64 -14.19
N THR A 80 7.86 14.09 -14.68
CA THR A 80 7.85 12.96 -15.61
C THR A 80 7.18 11.71 -14.99
N ALA A 81 7.41 11.43 -13.70
CA ALA A 81 6.81 10.29 -13.01
C ALA A 81 5.28 10.34 -12.98
N PHE A 82 4.68 11.54 -12.92
CA PHE A 82 3.23 11.72 -12.93
C PHE A 82 2.60 11.77 -14.33
N VAL A 83 3.38 11.76 -15.40
CA VAL A 83 2.87 11.77 -16.77
C VAL A 83 2.71 10.33 -17.29
N ASN A 84 1.47 9.90 -17.45
CA ASN A 84 1.18 8.61 -18.08
C ASN A 84 1.25 8.73 -19.62
N GLY A 85 1.74 7.67 -20.29
CA GLY A 85 1.78 7.64 -21.76
C GLY A 85 0.42 7.85 -22.44
N SER A 86 -0.68 7.41 -21.80
CA SER A 86 -2.03 7.64 -22.31
C SER A 86 -2.39 9.14 -22.40
N TYR A 87 -1.93 9.94 -21.44
CA TYR A 87 -2.12 11.39 -21.46
C TYR A 87 -1.36 12.05 -22.61
N VAL A 88 -0.12 11.63 -22.84
CA VAL A 88 0.71 12.16 -23.94
C VAL A 88 0.02 11.91 -25.29
N VAL A 89 -0.48 10.70 -25.51
CA VAL A 89 -1.22 10.34 -26.73
C VAL A 89 -2.50 11.16 -26.88
N GLN A 90 -3.28 11.31 -25.80
CA GLN A 90 -4.52 12.07 -25.81
C GLN A 90 -4.27 13.54 -26.14
N GLU A 91 -3.25 14.15 -25.54
CA GLU A 91 -2.93 15.56 -25.77
C GLU A 91 -2.35 15.78 -27.17
N GLN A 92 -1.58 14.84 -27.72
CA GLN A 92 -1.14 14.87 -29.10
C GLN A 92 -2.32 14.81 -30.08
N ASN A 93 -3.26 13.92 -29.86
CA ASN A 93 -4.49 13.83 -30.68
C ASN A 93 -5.30 15.13 -30.62
N ARG A 94 -5.50 15.67 -29.42
CA ARG A 94 -6.18 16.96 -29.21
C ARG A 94 -5.51 18.10 -29.97
N ARG A 95 -4.18 18.17 -29.98
CA ARG A 95 -3.44 19.19 -30.73
C ARG A 95 -3.58 19.03 -32.25
N GLN A 96 -3.62 17.77 -32.72
CA GLN A 96 -3.87 17.49 -34.14
C GLN A 96 -5.29 17.89 -34.54
N GLU A 97 -6.30 17.66 -33.71
CA GLU A 97 -7.69 18.10 -33.93
C GLU A 97 -7.80 19.63 -33.99
N LEU A 98 -6.95 20.35 -33.26
CA LEU A 98 -6.87 21.82 -33.31
C LEU A 98 -6.12 22.35 -34.55
N GLY A 99 -5.69 21.47 -35.45
CA GLY A 99 -5.08 21.84 -36.72
C GLY A 99 -3.57 22.13 -36.65
N LEU A 100 -2.89 21.69 -35.60
CA LEU A 100 -1.43 21.73 -35.50
C LEU A 100 -0.80 20.60 -36.33
N ASP A 101 0.26 20.91 -37.07
CA ASP A 101 1.02 19.91 -37.83
C ASP A 101 1.61 18.86 -36.91
N LYS A 102 1.79 17.60 -37.40
CA LYS A 102 2.29 16.49 -36.61
C LYS A 102 3.62 16.76 -35.91
N GLU A 103 4.50 17.53 -36.52
CA GLU A 103 5.79 17.91 -35.95
C GLU A 103 5.65 18.92 -34.79
N THR A 104 4.71 19.87 -34.91
CA THR A 104 4.41 20.87 -33.85
C THR A 104 3.47 20.34 -32.79
N ALA A 105 2.66 19.30 -33.11
CA ALA A 105 1.81 18.59 -32.15
C ALA A 105 2.59 17.64 -31.26
N ALA A 106 3.80 17.21 -31.67
CA ALA A 106 4.66 16.35 -30.88
C ALA A 106 5.03 17.03 -29.56
N LEU A 107 4.65 16.42 -28.45
CA LEU A 107 5.01 16.87 -27.12
C LEU A 107 6.43 16.41 -26.79
N SER A 108 7.27 17.32 -26.33
CA SER A 108 8.58 16.96 -25.75
C SER A 108 8.46 16.38 -24.33
N LEU A 109 7.25 16.00 -23.93
CA LEU A 109 6.99 15.36 -22.62
C LEU A 109 7.41 13.90 -22.71
N LYS A 110 8.34 13.51 -21.84
CA LYS A 110 8.65 12.10 -21.60
C LYS A 110 7.54 11.46 -20.79
N ASP A 111 7.22 10.22 -21.10
CA ASP A 111 6.33 9.40 -20.30
C ASP A 111 7.08 8.79 -19.09
N ASN A 112 6.33 8.12 -18.22
CA ASN A 112 6.87 7.53 -16.99
C ASN A 112 7.40 6.08 -17.17
N ASN A 113 7.55 5.58 -18.39
CA ASN A 113 7.92 4.19 -18.65
C ASN A 113 9.32 3.84 -18.13
N GLU A 114 10.32 4.65 -18.46
CA GLU A 114 11.71 4.44 -18.02
C GLU A 114 11.81 4.46 -16.47
N LEU A 115 11.12 5.40 -15.84
CA LEU A 115 11.11 5.53 -14.38
C LEU A 115 10.37 4.36 -13.72
N PHE A 116 9.30 3.88 -14.34
CA PHE A 116 8.55 2.72 -13.88
C PHE A 116 9.42 1.45 -13.87
N GLU A 117 10.15 1.16 -14.93
CA GLU A 117 11.04 0.00 -15.01
C GLU A 117 12.11 0.06 -13.92
N CYS A 118 12.84 1.16 -13.82
CA CYS A 118 13.84 1.36 -12.79
C CYS A 118 13.27 1.21 -11.37
N GLY A 119 12.10 1.79 -11.11
CA GLY A 119 11.45 1.73 -9.79
C GLY A 119 10.92 0.35 -9.45
N SER A 120 10.34 -0.36 -10.42
CA SER A 120 9.83 -1.73 -10.27
C SER A 120 10.95 -2.72 -9.92
N ASP A 121 12.07 -2.63 -10.62
CA ASP A 121 13.23 -3.49 -10.37
C ASP A 121 13.83 -3.22 -9.00
N PHE A 122 13.98 -1.95 -8.66
CA PHE A 122 14.56 -1.56 -7.39
C PHE A 122 13.70 -1.99 -6.19
N ILE A 123 12.38 -1.76 -6.23
CA ILE A 123 11.49 -2.16 -5.12
C ILE A 123 11.49 -3.67 -4.94
N GLY A 124 11.45 -4.45 -6.04
CA GLY A 124 11.49 -5.90 -5.98
C GLY A 124 12.77 -6.43 -5.35
N LEU A 125 13.92 -5.87 -5.76
CA LEU A 125 15.23 -6.22 -5.19
C LEU A 125 15.34 -5.83 -3.72
N TYR A 126 14.94 -4.61 -3.36
CA TYR A 126 15.01 -4.09 -2.01
C TYR A 126 14.15 -4.91 -1.04
N LEU A 127 12.88 -5.17 -1.41
CA LEU A 127 11.96 -5.96 -0.60
C LEU A 127 12.48 -7.39 -0.40
N ARG A 128 12.98 -8.04 -1.46
CA ARG A 128 13.56 -9.39 -1.36
C ARG A 128 14.72 -9.41 -0.38
N ASN A 129 15.71 -8.54 -0.55
CA ASN A 129 16.87 -8.49 0.31
C ASN A 129 16.48 -8.22 1.78
N THR A 130 15.53 -7.31 2.01
CA THR A 130 15.07 -6.96 3.36
C THR A 130 14.32 -8.12 4.01
N LEU A 131 13.47 -8.83 3.26
CA LEU A 131 12.73 -10.00 3.75
C LEU A 131 13.65 -11.20 4.03
N GLU A 132 14.60 -11.49 3.15
CA GLU A 132 15.59 -12.56 3.35
C GLU A 132 16.42 -12.33 4.63
N GLN A 133 16.73 -11.07 4.94
CA GLN A 133 17.46 -10.75 6.16
C GLN A 133 16.60 -10.82 7.42
N ALA A 134 15.35 -10.38 7.30
CA ALA A 134 14.40 -10.43 8.41
C ALA A 134 13.98 -11.88 8.73
N PHE A 135 13.91 -12.74 7.71
CA PHE A 135 13.46 -14.13 7.81
C PHE A 135 14.42 -15.09 7.10
N PRO A 136 15.61 -15.33 7.68
CA PRO A 136 16.62 -16.17 7.05
C PRO A 136 16.19 -17.63 6.85
N ASN A 137 15.20 -18.08 7.62
CA ASN A 137 14.70 -19.45 7.54
C ASN A 137 13.49 -19.60 6.59
N LEU A 138 13.00 -18.50 5.99
CA LEU A 138 11.85 -18.54 5.10
C LEU A 138 12.29 -19.04 3.70
N PRO A 139 11.60 -20.02 3.10
CA PRO A 139 11.94 -20.49 1.77
C PRO A 139 11.70 -19.38 0.73
N ALA A 140 12.44 -19.45 -0.39
CA ALA A 140 12.36 -18.47 -1.47
C ALA A 140 10.94 -18.27 -2.03
N ALA A 141 10.12 -19.32 -2.01
CA ALA A 141 8.70 -19.24 -2.40
C ALA A 141 7.89 -18.36 -1.46
N GLY A 142 8.15 -18.43 -0.15
CA GLY A 142 7.53 -17.56 0.84
C GLY A 142 7.97 -16.11 0.68
N VAL A 143 9.28 -15.87 0.52
CA VAL A 143 9.81 -14.50 0.26
C VAL A 143 9.16 -13.92 -0.99
N LYS A 144 9.06 -14.70 -2.07
CA LYS A 144 8.40 -14.28 -3.31
C LYS A 144 6.94 -13.90 -3.07
N ALA A 145 6.19 -14.72 -2.33
CA ALA A 145 4.77 -14.44 -2.02
C ALA A 145 4.61 -13.10 -1.26
N PHE A 146 5.51 -12.80 -0.32
CA PHE A 146 5.51 -11.50 0.37
C PHE A 146 5.85 -10.33 -0.57
N VAL A 147 6.83 -10.49 -1.45
CA VAL A 147 7.16 -9.47 -2.45
C VAL A 147 5.98 -9.23 -3.38
N ASP A 148 5.38 -10.30 -3.92
CA ASP A 148 4.23 -10.23 -4.81
C ASP A 148 3.01 -9.58 -4.12
N TYR A 149 2.79 -9.86 -2.84
CA TYR A 149 1.76 -9.22 -2.02
C TYR A 149 2.01 -7.71 -1.87
N LEU A 150 3.21 -7.32 -1.44
CA LEU A 150 3.56 -5.91 -1.20
C LEU A 150 3.61 -5.08 -2.48
N THR A 151 4.01 -5.68 -3.59
CA THR A 151 4.02 -5.03 -4.91
C THR A 151 2.68 -5.15 -5.61
N GLY A 152 1.73 -5.88 -5.03
CA GLY A 152 0.40 -6.11 -5.58
C GLY A 152 -0.38 -4.84 -5.85
N GLN A 153 -1.20 -4.89 -6.87
CA GLN A 153 -1.96 -3.75 -7.37
C GLN A 153 -2.88 -3.14 -6.31
N GLU A 154 -3.49 -3.95 -5.45
CA GLU A 154 -4.40 -3.49 -4.38
C GLU A 154 -3.65 -2.68 -3.32
N ILE A 155 -2.53 -3.22 -2.83
CA ILE A 155 -1.73 -2.58 -1.77
C ILE A 155 -1.12 -1.29 -2.28
N ILE A 156 -0.47 -1.32 -3.43
CA ILE A 156 0.20 -0.14 -3.99
C ILE A 156 -0.81 0.94 -4.37
N SER A 157 -1.97 0.58 -4.94
CA SER A 157 -3.00 1.57 -5.25
C SER A 157 -3.59 2.21 -3.99
N HIS A 158 -3.73 1.43 -2.90
CA HIS A 158 -4.14 1.96 -1.61
C HIS A 158 -3.14 2.97 -1.05
N ILE A 159 -1.85 2.63 -1.07
CA ILE A 159 -0.77 3.55 -0.65
C ILE A 159 -0.77 4.82 -1.52
N ALA A 160 -0.85 4.66 -2.84
CA ALA A 160 -0.84 5.77 -3.79
C ALA A 160 -2.00 6.75 -3.56
N ARG A 161 -3.21 6.24 -3.29
CA ARG A 161 -4.37 7.07 -2.95
C ARG A 161 -4.16 7.83 -1.63
N ASN A 162 -3.67 7.16 -0.60
CA ASN A 162 -3.41 7.79 0.69
C ASN A 162 -2.32 8.89 0.60
N MET A 163 -1.41 8.76 -0.36
CA MET A 163 -0.40 9.77 -0.66
C MET A 163 -0.91 10.88 -1.60
N ALA A 164 -2.17 10.80 -2.08
CA ALA A 164 -2.74 11.71 -3.08
C ALA A 164 -1.98 11.72 -4.43
N VAL A 165 -1.39 10.59 -4.81
CA VAL A 165 -0.77 10.38 -6.12
C VAL A 165 -1.81 10.48 -7.24
N GLU A 166 -3.06 10.04 -6.95
CA GLU A 166 -4.19 10.11 -7.87
C GLU A 166 -4.48 11.54 -8.35
N ASP A 167 -4.38 12.53 -7.44
CA ASP A 167 -4.68 13.93 -7.74
C ASP A 167 -3.65 14.58 -8.68
N LEU A 168 -2.41 14.09 -8.66
CA LEU A 168 -1.29 14.65 -9.43
C LEU A 168 -1.04 13.91 -10.75
N THR A 169 -1.54 12.69 -10.88
CA THR A 169 -1.32 11.86 -12.07
C THR A 169 -2.09 12.39 -13.26
N LEU A 170 -1.36 12.65 -14.34
CA LEU A 170 -1.93 13.04 -15.63
C LEU A 170 -2.18 11.78 -16.46
N SER A 171 -3.46 11.44 -16.65
CA SER A 171 -3.92 10.29 -17.43
C SER A 171 -5.17 10.65 -18.22
N SER A 172 -5.47 9.88 -19.25
CA SER A 172 -6.73 9.97 -20.00
C SER A 172 -7.93 9.41 -19.22
N GLU A 173 -7.67 8.59 -18.17
CA GLU A 173 -8.70 7.92 -17.38
C GLU A 173 -9.09 8.76 -16.16
N CYS A 174 -10.39 8.82 -15.86
CA CYS A 174 -10.90 9.39 -14.61
C CYS A 174 -12.18 8.64 -14.20
N PRO A 175 -12.20 7.99 -13.03
CA PRO A 175 -11.13 7.78 -12.04
C PRO A 175 -10.00 6.90 -12.57
N LEU A 176 -8.80 7.05 -11.97
CA LEU A 176 -7.63 6.27 -12.35
C LEU A 176 -7.81 4.79 -12.03
N SER A 177 -7.37 3.93 -12.93
CA SER A 177 -7.34 2.49 -12.67
C SER A 177 -6.28 2.15 -11.61
N PRO A 178 -6.48 1.10 -10.80
CA PRO A 178 -5.47 0.65 -9.85
C PRO A 178 -4.12 0.30 -10.50
N ALA A 179 -4.13 -0.18 -11.75
CA ALA A 179 -2.92 -0.46 -12.52
C ALA A 179 -2.14 0.81 -12.87
N THR A 180 -2.84 1.88 -13.26
CA THR A 180 -2.25 3.18 -13.55
C THR A 180 -1.63 3.79 -12.28
N LEU A 181 -2.31 3.66 -11.13
CA LEU A 181 -1.79 4.12 -9.84
C LEU A 181 -0.53 3.35 -9.41
N GLN A 182 -0.53 2.03 -9.56
CA GLN A 182 0.64 1.19 -9.30
C GLN A 182 1.83 1.60 -10.17
N ARG A 183 1.59 1.78 -11.47
CA ARG A 183 2.61 2.23 -12.41
C ARG A 183 3.20 3.59 -12.04
N THR A 184 2.35 4.55 -11.71
CA THR A 184 2.78 5.89 -11.29
C THR A 184 3.56 5.84 -9.96
N PHE A 185 3.15 5.00 -9.01
CA PHE A 185 3.87 4.82 -7.76
C PHE A 185 5.28 4.24 -7.98
N PHE A 186 5.42 3.25 -8.84
CA PHE A 186 6.74 2.72 -9.18
C PHE A 186 7.59 3.74 -9.92
N ALA A 187 7.00 4.53 -10.82
CA ALA A 187 7.69 5.64 -11.46
C ALA A 187 8.16 6.70 -10.44
N LEU A 188 7.37 6.96 -9.39
CA LEU A 188 7.76 7.84 -8.28
C LEU A 188 8.99 7.29 -7.53
N ILE A 189 9.03 5.98 -7.28
CA ILE A 189 10.20 5.31 -6.69
C ILE A 189 11.43 5.45 -7.62
N GLY A 190 11.25 5.27 -8.93
CA GLY A 190 12.31 5.47 -9.92
C GLY A 190 12.83 6.91 -9.94
N ALA A 191 11.93 7.89 -9.86
CA ALA A 191 12.30 9.30 -9.75
C ALA A 191 13.08 9.61 -8.46
N LEU A 192 12.68 9.02 -7.34
CA LEU A 192 13.39 9.17 -6.08
C LEU A 192 14.77 8.51 -6.13
N LEU A 193 14.87 7.32 -6.75
CA LEU A 193 16.12 6.61 -6.92
C LEU A 193 17.15 7.44 -7.71
N GLN A 194 16.72 8.07 -8.80
CA GLN A 194 17.59 8.93 -9.60
C GLN A 194 17.90 10.28 -8.93
N SER A 195 17.02 10.78 -8.07
CA SER A 195 17.19 12.09 -7.41
C SER A 195 18.02 12.00 -6.14
N SER A 196 17.71 11.04 -5.26
CA SER A 196 18.24 10.96 -3.88
C SER A 196 19.08 9.73 -3.62
N GLY A 197 19.16 8.82 -4.59
CA GLY A 197 19.95 7.59 -4.48
C GLY A 197 19.27 6.44 -3.74
N PRO A 198 19.92 5.25 -3.73
CA PRO A 198 19.29 3.99 -3.29
C PRO A 198 19.00 3.92 -1.79
N GLU A 199 19.85 4.55 -0.94
CA GLU A 199 19.65 4.52 0.51
C GLU A 199 18.35 5.22 0.91
N ARG A 200 18.13 6.43 0.37
CA ARG A 200 16.95 7.22 0.69
C ARG A 200 15.68 6.58 0.14
N THR A 201 15.75 6.04 -1.08
CA THR A 201 14.65 5.30 -1.69
C THR A 201 14.32 4.03 -0.90
N GLY A 202 15.32 3.34 -0.39
CA GLY A 202 15.12 2.20 0.51
C GLY A 202 14.38 2.57 1.79
N LEU A 203 14.72 3.70 2.41
CA LEU A 203 13.99 4.21 3.58
C LEU A 203 12.53 4.54 3.24
N PHE A 204 12.29 5.16 2.09
CA PHE A 204 10.93 5.44 1.62
C PHE A 204 10.10 4.16 1.45
N ILE A 205 10.65 3.12 0.81
CA ILE A 205 9.96 1.83 0.66
C ILE A 205 9.70 1.20 2.03
N ARG A 206 10.67 1.25 2.94
CA ARG A 206 10.54 0.76 4.31
C ARG A 206 9.41 1.46 5.08
N ASP A 207 9.28 2.76 4.93
CA ASP A 207 8.35 3.57 5.71
C ASP A 207 6.91 3.53 5.17
N PHE A 208 6.72 3.33 3.86
CA PHE A 208 5.40 3.33 3.23
C PHE A 208 4.90 1.95 2.82
N VAL A 209 5.76 1.05 2.37
CA VAL A 209 5.36 -0.25 1.83
C VAL A 209 5.44 -1.36 2.90
N MET A 210 6.56 -1.45 3.62
CA MET A 210 6.75 -2.49 4.64
C MET A 210 5.70 -2.50 5.76
N PRO A 211 5.16 -1.36 6.24
CA PRO A 211 4.14 -1.34 7.28
C PRO A 211 2.83 -2.05 6.90
N GLN A 212 2.59 -2.28 5.61
CA GLN A 212 1.42 -3.03 5.14
C GLN A 212 1.43 -4.51 5.55
N LEU A 213 2.59 -5.03 6.00
CA LEU A 213 2.70 -6.36 6.60
C LEU A 213 2.30 -6.40 8.08
N THR A 214 2.11 -5.25 8.71
CA THR A 214 1.74 -5.20 10.12
C THR A 214 0.37 -5.82 10.34
N GLY A 215 0.30 -6.81 11.23
CA GLY A 215 -0.94 -7.54 11.52
C GLY A 215 -1.32 -8.62 10.51
N LYS A 216 -0.50 -8.88 9.50
CA LYS A 216 -0.68 -10.01 8.57
C LYS A 216 0.08 -11.23 9.05
N ASP A 217 -0.58 -12.38 9.00
CA ASP A 217 0.06 -13.67 9.26
C ASP A 217 0.77 -14.20 8.00
N LEU A 218 1.71 -15.12 8.21
CA LEU A 218 2.44 -15.78 7.12
C LEU A 218 1.49 -16.40 6.09
N PHE A 219 0.48 -17.12 6.56
CA PHE A 219 -0.46 -17.86 5.70
C PHE A 219 -1.62 -17.01 5.16
N ASP A 220 -1.79 -15.78 5.63
CA ASP A 220 -2.68 -14.79 5.01
C ASP A 220 -2.10 -14.29 3.67
N VAL A 221 -0.77 -14.25 3.58
CA VAL A 221 -0.05 -13.75 2.43
C VAL A 221 0.40 -14.89 1.52
N TRP A 222 0.94 -15.94 2.11
CA TRP A 222 1.43 -17.12 1.39
C TRP A 222 0.44 -18.27 1.49
N SER A 223 -0.36 -18.47 0.46
CA SER A 223 -1.31 -19.58 0.38
C SER A 223 -0.57 -20.90 0.13
N VAL A 224 -0.47 -21.75 1.15
CA VAL A 224 0.10 -23.09 1.05
C VAL A 224 -1.05 -24.09 0.97
N THR A 225 -1.10 -24.87 -0.10
CA THR A 225 -2.16 -25.87 -0.35
C THR A 225 -2.04 -27.05 0.61
N ASP A 226 -0.83 -27.51 0.88
CA ASP A 226 -0.55 -28.64 1.76
C ASP A 226 0.55 -28.26 2.77
N PRO A 227 0.15 -27.75 3.96
CA PRO A 227 1.12 -27.33 4.97
C PRO A 227 1.86 -28.51 5.60
N MET A 228 1.28 -29.72 5.59
CA MET A 228 1.94 -30.90 6.15
C MET A 228 3.10 -31.36 5.27
N SER A 229 2.91 -31.45 3.96
CA SER A 229 3.98 -31.78 3.03
C SER A 229 5.14 -30.78 3.09
N LEU A 230 4.83 -29.48 3.17
CA LEU A 230 5.84 -28.45 3.33
C LEU A 230 6.61 -28.61 4.66
N LEU A 231 5.90 -28.94 5.76
CA LEU A 231 6.54 -29.19 7.05
C LEU A 231 7.49 -30.38 6.98
N VAL A 232 7.07 -31.49 6.38
CA VAL A 232 7.90 -32.69 6.18
C VAL A 232 9.15 -32.36 5.38
N GLU A 233 9.03 -31.58 4.30
CA GLU A 233 10.16 -31.13 3.50
C GLU A 233 11.16 -30.31 4.31
N GLU A 234 10.67 -29.35 5.08
CA GLU A 234 11.51 -28.48 5.91
C GLU A 234 12.19 -29.22 7.08
N LEU A 235 11.49 -30.19 7.70
CA LEU A 235 12.06 -31.06 8.73
C LEU A 235 13.15 -31.98 8.14
N SER A 236 12.91 -32.53 6.95
CA SER A 236 13.87 -33.37 6.25
C SER A 236 15.18 -32.60 5.90
N LYS A 237 15.08 -31.33 5.50
CA LYS A 237 16.23 -30.47 5.27
C LYS A 237 17.08 -30.25 6.53
N ARG A 238 16.46 -30.36 7.71
CA ARG A 238 17.10 -30.20 9.02
C ARG A 238 17.53 -31.53 9.66
N ASN A 239 17.35 -32.66 8.97
CA ASN A 239 17.55 -34.02 9.46
C ASN A 239 16.76 -34.32 10.75
N ILE A 240 15.53 -33.85 10.83
CA ILE A 240 14.60 -34.14 11.91
C ILE A 240 13.63 -35.21 11.42
N ASP A 241 13.23 -36.13 12.31
CA ASP A 241 12.32 -37.20 11.97
C ASP A 241 10.92 -36.67 11.57
N LEU A 242 10.18 -37.52 10.86
CA LEU A 242 8.83 -37.20 10.40
C LEU A 242 7.90 -36.86 11.56
N PRO A 243 7.02 -35.88 11.42
CA PRO A 243 6.07 -35.51 12.45
C PRO A 243 4.99 -36.55 12.57
N GLU A 244 4.69 -36.98 13.81
CA GLU A 244 3.58 -37.87 14.13
C GLU A 244 2.40 -37.06 14.63
N PRO A 245 1.26 -37.02 13.90
CA PRO A 245 0.06 -36.38 14.40
C PRO A 245 -0.63 -37.23 15.47
N ARG A 246 -0.99 -36.63 16.59
CA ARG A 246 -1.71 -37.27 17.69
C ARG A 246 -2.85 -36.39 18.19
N LEU A 247 -4.03 -36.95 18.33
CA LEU A 247 -5.15 -36.28 18.95
C LEU A 247 -4.84 -36.05 20.44
N THR A 248 -4.71 -34.80 20.86
CA THR A 248 -4.42 -34.43 22.25
C THR A 248 -5.68 -34.20 23.06
N ARG A 249 -6.65 -33.53 22.49
CA ARG A 249 -7.92 -33.19 23.13
C ARG A 249 -9.04 -33.19 22.11
N GLN A 250 -10.26 -33.48 22.58
CA GLN A 250 -11.47 -33.23 21.83
C GLN A 250 -12.55 -32.66 22.76
N SER A 251 -13.34 -31.74 22.24
CA SER A 251 -14.45 -31.13 22.96
C SER A 251 -15.67 -31.06 22.06
N GLY A 252 -16.84 -31.24 22.62
CA GLY A 252 -18.09 -31.12 21.91
C GLY A 252 -18.31 -32.13 20.77
N ALA A 253 -17.70 -33.32 20.81
CA ALA A 253 -17.79 -34.33 19.75
C ALA A 253 -19.23 -34.71 19.37
N SER A 254 -20.19 -34.57 20.31
CA SER A 254 -21.61 -34.83 20.09
C SER A 254 -22.44 -33.57 19.82
N THR A 255 -21.80 -32.45 19.62
CA THR A 255 -22.44 -31.14 19.34
C THR A 255 -22.32 -30.75 17.88
N VAL A 256 -23.01 -29.68 17.50
CA VAL A 256 -22.95 -29.11 16.14
C VAL A 256 -21.57 -28.49 15.83
N LEU A 257 -20.79 -28.14 16.86
CA LEU A 257 -19.46 -27.52 16.74
C LEU A 257 -18.43 -28.34 17.52
N PRO A 258 -17.99 -29.48 16.99
CA PRO A 258 -16.90 -30.26 17.59
C PRO A 258 -15.58 -29.48 17.40
N VAL A 259 -14.71 -29.59 18.40
CA VAL A 259 -13.35 -29.03 18.32
C VAL A 259 -12.36 -30.14 18.67
N TYR A 260 -11.43 -30.36 17.76
CA TYR A 260 -10.35 -31.33 17.90
C TYR A 260 -9.03 -30.58 18.03
N PHE A 261 -8.14 -31.05 18.88
CA PHE A 261 -6.78 -30.54 19.01
C PHE A 261 -5.81 -31.63 18.62
N VAL A 262 -5.00 -31.39 17.63
CA VAL A 262 -3.96 -32.31 17.18
C VAL A 262 -2.60 -31.75 17.50
N GLY A 263 -1.78 -32.52 18.17
CA GLY A 263 -0.37 -32.23 18.44
C GLY A 263 0.54 -32.96 17.46
N LEU A 264 1.52 -32.26 16.91
CA LEU A 264 2.58 -32.83 16.07
C LEU A 264 3.79 -33.12 16.94
N TYR A 265 4.23 -34.37 16.95
CA TYR A 265 5.35 -34.86 17.74
C TYR A 265 6.49 -35.30 16.82
N CYS A 266 7.73 -34.87 17.11
CA CYS A 266 8.94 -35.43 16.55
C CYS A 266 9.81 -35.93 17.71
N ASN A 267 10.31 -37.14 17.62
CA ASN A 267 11.13 -37.74 18.68
C ASN A 267 10.51 -37.69 20.09
N LYS A 268 9.18 -37.84 20.18
CA LYS A 268 8.37 -37.73 21.41
C LYS A 268 8.26 -36.31 22.00
N GLU A 269 8.81 -35.30 21.35
CA GLU A 269 8.68 -33.89 21.75
C GLU A 269 7.55 -33.24 20.95
N LEU A 270 6.69 -32.45 21.62
CA LEU A 270 5.63 -31.69 21.02
C LEU A 270 6.19 -30.47 20.29
N ILE A 271 6.07 -30.39 18.98
CA ILE A 271 6.50 -29.25 18.17
C ILE A 271 5.41 -28.18 18.14
N ALA A 272 4.19 -28.57 17.82
CA ALA A 272 3.05 -27.67 17.68
C ALA A 272 1.74 -28.37 17.98
N GLU A 273 0.73 -27.61 18.36
CA GLU A 273 -0.65 -28.05 18.54
C GLU A 273 -1.57 -27.10 17.79
N GLY A 274 -2.55 -27.63 17.08
CA GLY A 274 -3.54 -26.85 16.32
C GLY A 274 -4.96 -27.30 16.59
N PRO A 275 -5.92 -26.34 16.69
CA PRO A 275 -7.35 -26.64 16.75
C PRO A 275 -7.95 -26.78 15.37
N GLY A 276 -9.04 -27.56 15.26
CA GLY A 276 -9.85 -27.67 14.04
C GLY A 276 -11.24 -28.24 14.31
N ASP A 277 -12.12 -28.07 13.36
CA ASP A 277 -13.47 -28.64 13.36
C ASP A 277 -13.48 -30.12 12.97
N SER A 278 -12.42 -30.60 12.36
CA SER A 278 -12.13 -31.98 12.04
C SER A 278 -10.69 -32.33 12.43
N VAL A 279 -10.37 -33.60 12.53
CA VAL A 279 -9.01 -34.06 12.85
C VAL A 279 -8.03 -33.63 11.77
N LEU A 280 -8.42 -33.71 10.50
CA LEU A 280 -7.58 -33.25 9.37
C LEU A 280 -7.33 -31.75 9.40
N ALA A 281 -8.37 -30.93 9.64
CA ALA A 281 -8.21 -29.49 9.74
C ALA A 281 -7.32 -29.08 10.94
N ALA A 282 -7.44 -29.80 12.06
CA ALA A 282 -6.58 -29.59 13.23
C ALA A 282 -5.12 -29.97 12.95
N GLU A 283 -4.90 -31.05 12.18
CA GLU A 283 -3.58 -31.49 11.74
C GLU A 283 -2.92 -30.46 10.82
N GLU A 284 -3.64 -29.93 9.82
CA GLU A 284 -3.17 -28.86 8.94
C GLU A 284 -2.84 -27.58 9.73
N GLU A 285 -3.69 -27.19 10.68
CA GLU A 285 -3.42 -26.00 11.49
C GLU A 285 -2.23 -26.22 12.44
N ALA A 286 -2.07 -27.42 12.99
CA ALA A 286 -0.88 -27.78 13.76
C ALA A 286 0.40 -27.67 12.89
N ALA A 287 0.34 -28.08 11.61
CA ALA A 287 1.44 -27.94 10.67
C ALA A 287 1.72 -26.45 10.38
N ARG A 288 0.69 -25.61 10.19
CA ARG A 288 0.86 -24.15 10.03
C ARG A 288 1.51 -23.52 11.26
N VAL A 289 1.09 -23.90 12.47
CA VAL A 289 1.71 -23.43 13.72
C VAL A 289 3.18 -23.84 13.80
N ALA A 290 3.51 -25.08 13.43
CA ALA A 290 4.89 -25.55 13.38
C ALA A 290 5.74 -24.74 12.41
N LEU A 291 5.24 -24.52 11.19
CA LEU A 291 5.92 -23.73 10.16
C LEU A 291 6.12 -22.27 10.59
N ARG A 292 5.11 -21.63 11.23
CA ARG A 292 5.28 -20.28 11.79
C ARG A 292 6.46 -20.20 12.78
N LYS A 293 6.55 -21.18 13.68
CA LYS A 293 7.66 -21.26 14.65
C LYS A 293 9.01 -21.47 13.94
N MET A 294 9.06 -22.36 12.96
CA MET A 294 10.28 -22.67 12.22
C MET A 294 10.81 -21.47 11.40
N PHE A 295 9.90 -20.69 10.83
CA PHE A 295 10.22 -19.52 10.01
C PHE A 295 10.38 -18.21 10.82
N GLY A 296 10.17 -18.26 12.15
CA GLY A 296 10.34 -17.10 13.04
C GLY A 296 9.12 -16.17 13.10
N PHE A 297 7.94 -16.63 12.68
CA PHE A 297 6.66 -15.92 12.83
C PHE A 297 5.98 -16.30 14.15
N ALA A 298 6.63 -16.11 15.28
CA ALA A 298 6.03 -16.36 16.58
C ALA A 298 5.02 -15.27 16.96
N GLU A 299 4.00 -15.62 17.79
CA GLU A 299 2.96 -14.69 18.25
C GLU A 299 3.50 -13.41 18.93
N ASN A 300 4.64 -13.51 19.61
CA ASN A 300 5.31 -12.40 20.32
C ASN A 300 6.42 -11.76 19.49
N ARG A 301 6.26 -11.70 18.19
CA ARG A 301 7.24 -11.10 17.31
C ARG A 301 7.45 -9.62 17.66
N ARG A 302 8.72 -9.22 17.75
CA ARG A 302 9.08 -7.80 17.87
C ARG A 302 8.62 -7.07 16.61
N PRO A 303 8.08 -5.84 16.74
CA PRO A 303 7.80 -5.01 15.57
C PRO A 303 9.08 -4.83 14.74
N TRP A 304 8.93 -4.55 13.45
CA TRP A 304 10.06 -4.24 12.56
C TRP A 304 10.96 -3.20 13.20
N ASP A 305 12.26 -3.43 13.14
CA ASP A 305 13.22 -2.43 13.58
C ASP A 305 13.34 -1.33 12.51
N TYR A 306 12.68 -0.21 12.76
CA TYR A 306 12.75 0.99 11.94
C TYR A 306 13.93 1.90 12.31
N SER A 307 14.79 1.48 13.24
CA SER A 307 16.03 2.19 13.52
C SER A 307 16.97 2.14 12.30
N ALA A 308 17.91 3.08 12.24
CA ALA A 308 18.75 3.39 11.09
C ALA A 308 19.16 2.19 10.21
N PRO A 309 19.13 2.32 8.87
CA PRO A 309 19.49 1.25 7.95
C PRO A 309 20.90 0.75 8.26
N LYS A 310 21.07 -0.56 8.35
CA LYS A 310 22.40 -1.17 8.46
C LYS A 310 23.14 -0.90 7.15
N LYS A 311 24.13 -0.04 7.18
CA LYS A 311 24.92 0.43 6.02
C LYS A 311 25.57 -0.69 5.18
N HIS A 312 25.64 -1.92 5.69
CA HIS A 312 26.39 -3.02 5.08
C HIS A 312 25.70 -3.79 3.96
N LEU A 313 24.45 -3.45 3.59
CA LEU A 313 23.65 -4.31 2.74
C LEU A 313 23.79 -4.07 1.24
N ILE A 314 24.25 -2.89 0.86
CA ILE A 314 24.37 -2.48 -0.56
C ILE A 314 25.79 -2.67 -1.07
N GLU A 315 26.78 -2.55 -0.18
CA GLU A 315 28.22 -2.60 -0.56
C GLU A 315 28.76 -4.01 -0.82
N GLU A 316 28.28 -5.05 -0.13
CA GLU A 316 28.86 -6.40 -0.28
C GLU A 316 28.49 -7.09 -1.59
N LYS A 317 27.34 -6.82 -2.20
CA LYS A 317 26.96 -7.42 -3.49
C LYS A 317 27.48 -6.66 -4.70
N ALA A 318 27.81 -5.39 -4.57
CA ALA A 318 28.46 -4.63 -5.64
C ALA A 318 29.96 -5.02 -5.81
N MET A 319 30.59 -5.54 -4.78
CA MET A 319 31.98 -6.02 -4.82
C MET A 319 32.13 -7.48 -5.23
N SER A 320 31.07 -8.29 -5.22
CA SER A 320 31.13 -9.71 -5.62
C SER A 320 30.75 -9.96 -7.09
N SER A 321 30.41 -8.92 -7.84
CA SER A 321 30.07 -8.99 -9.29
C SER A 321 31.09 -8.25 -10.18
N GLY A 322 32.28 -7.96 -9.67
CA GLY A 322 33.40 -7.39 -10.42
C GLY A 322 34.45 -8.45 -10.79
#